data_84fc14ab5795d99dc3da996d4d7d7381
#
_entry.id   84fc14ab5795d99dc3da996d4d7d7381
#
_cell.length_a   1.000
_cell.length_b   1.000
_cell.length_c   1.000
_cell.angle_alpha   90.00
_cell.angle_beta   90.00
_cell.angle_gamma   90.00
#
_symmetry.space_group_name_H-M   'P 1'
#
loop_
_entity.id
_entity.type
_entity.pdbx_description
1 polymer ?
#
loop_
_entity_poly.entity_id
_entity_poly.type
_entity_poly.pdbx_seq_one_letter_code
_entity_poly.pdbx_strand_id
1 'polypeptide(L)'
;MWDSYYQQTNDTFLERIMYPSIATTVLPRIEESIWFKFVLAFAGSVLLAVSAKVQIPFWPVPMTMQTFVVLVIGMAYGARLGAATVGLYLAQGAIGLPVFATGSGLGYMVGPTGGYLAGFLMASYAIGYLASLGWDRSVAKTLAAMLAGTLLIFTPGILWLSSFIGFEKALAAGLIPFLLSESLKIMLAVLVMPLIWKRLSD
;
A
#
# COMPACT_ATOMS: atom_id res chain seq x y z
N MET A 1 -3.47 4.12 39.12
CA MET A 1 -3.70 2.67 39.29
C MET A 1 -4.82 2.15 38.35
N TRP A 2 -5.96 2.87 38.19
CA TRP A 2 -7.05 2.47 37.30
C TRP A 2 -6.71 2.67 35.81
N ASP A 3 -5.98 3.73 35.44
CA ASP A 3 -5.61 3.98 34.03
C ASP A 3 -4.66 2.92 33.44
N SER A 4 -3.73 2.39 34.25
CA SER A 4 -2.84 1.33 33.79
C SER A 4 -3.56 0.00 33.59
N TYR A 5 -4.60 -0.27 34.36
CA TYR A 5 -5.42 -1.48 34.24
C TYR A 5 -6.31 -1.42 32.99
N TYR A 6 -6.89 -0.25 32.69
CA TYR A 6 -7.69 -0.04 31.47
C TYR A 6 -6.85 -0.08 30.20
N GLN A 7 -5.63 0.44 30.21
CA GLN A 7 -4.73 0.33 29.06
C GLN A 7 -4.28 -1.11 28.84
N GLN A 8 -3.89 -1.82 29.89
CA GLN A 8 -3.44 -3.21 29.80
C GLN A 8 -4.55 -4.17 29.35
N THR A 9 -5.82 -3.94 29.73
CA THR A 9 -6.95 -4.75 29.28
C THR A 9 -7.37 -4.43 27.85
N ASN A 10 -7.27 -3.19 27.40
CA ASN A 10 -7.55 -2.80 26.01
C ASN A 10 -6.48 -3.32 25.04
N ASP A 11 -5.21 -3.23 25.40
CA ASP A 11 -4.10 -3.72 24.57
C ASP A 11 -4.18 -5.25 24.40
N THR A 12 -4.45 -6.00 25.48
CA THR A 12 -4.64 -7.46 25.43
C THR A 12 -5.90 -7.87 24.68
N PHE A 13 -6.97 -7.06 24.71
CA PHE A 13 -8.22 -7.36 23.99
C PHE A 13 -8.06 -7.11 22.49
N LEU A 14 -7.39 -6.03 22.08
CA LEU A 14 -7.11 -5.73 20.68
C LEU A 14 -6.08 -6.70 20.09
N GLU A 15 -5.03 -7.07 20.83
CA GLU A 15 -4.06 -8.08 20.41
C GLU A 15 -4.69 -9.46 20.21
N ARG A 16 -5.73 -9.80 20.97
CA ARG A 16 -6.45 -11.08 20.86
C ARG A 16 -7.36 -11.19 19.64
N ILE A 17 -7.74 -10.05 19.03
CA ILE A 17 -8.67 -10.01 17.88
C ILE A 17 -7.91 -9.83 16.56
N MET A 18 -6.66 -9.35 16.60
CA MET A 18 -5.89 -9.06 15.38
C MET A 18 -5.22 -10.33 14.85
N TYR A 19 -5.50 -10.66 13.61
CA TYR A 19 -4.83 -11.75 12.91
C TYR A 19 -3.39 -11.39 12.57
N PRO A 20 -2.44 -12.35 12.65
CA PRO A 20 -1.07 -12.11 12.21
C PRO A 20 -1.04 -11.81 10.71
N SER A 21 -0.08 -10.99 10.28
CA SER A 21 0.15 -10.73 8.87
C SER A 21 0.83 -11.92 8.19
N ILE A 22 0.77 -11.97 6.86
CA ILE A 22 1.51 -13.00 6.09
C ILE A 22 3.00 -12.95 6.44
N ALA A 23 3.56 -11.73 6.54
CA ALA A 23 4.98 -11.55 6.85
C ALA A 23 5.37 -12.15 8.21
N THR A 24 4.58 -11.92 9.25
CA THR A 24 4.85 -12.47 10.59
C THR A 24 4.59 -13.97 10.68
N THR A 25 3.64 -14.48 9.89
CA THR A 25 3.36 -15.92 9.81
C THR A 25 4.51 -16.68 9.13
N VAL A 26 5.05 -16.14 8.03
CA VAL A 26 6.15 -16.77 7.27
C VAL A 26 7.51 -16.59 7.97
N LEU A 27 7.73 -15.45 8.59
CA LEU A 27 8.97 -15.06 9.24
C LEU A 27 8.71 -14.57 10.68
N PRO A 28 8.47 -15.45 11.65
CA PRO A 28 8.17 -15.07 13.03
C PRO A 28 9.24 -14.17 13.68
N ARG A 29 10.51 -14.32 13.28
CA ARG A 29 11.63 -13.47 13.73
C ARG A 29 11.46 -11.98 13.45
N ILE A 30 10.52 -11.59 12.57
CA ILE A 30 10.23 -10.18 12.29
C ILE A 30 9.72 -9.46 13.55
N GLU A 31 8.94 -10.13 14.39
CA GLU A 31 8.43 -9.53 15.63
C GLU A 31 9.54 -9.28 16.65
N GLU A 32 10.54 -10.14 16.69
CA GLU A 32 11.62 -10.14 17.68
C GLU A 32 12.75 -9.14 17.36
N SER A 33 12.93 -8.77 16.08
CA SER A 33 14.10 -7.98 15.66
C SER A 33 13.77 -6.80 14.76
N ILE A 34 14.20 -5.61 15.15
CA ILE A 34 14.09 -4.38 14.35
C ILE A 34 14.87 -4.50 13.04
N TRP A 35 15.97 -5.26 13.02
CA TRP A 35 16.76 -5.48 11.82
C TRP A 35 15.99 -6.26 10.75
N PHE A 36 15.24 -7.29 11.15
CA PHE A 36 14.40 -8.03 10.20
C PHE A 36 13.28 -7.13 9.63
N LYS A 37 12.66 -6.27 10.47
CA LYS A 37 11.67 -5.28 10.01
C LYS A 37 12.30 -4.33 9.00
N PHE A 38 13.51 -3.85 9.28
CA PHE A 38 14.24 -2.95 8.37
C PHE A 38 14.58 -3.63 7.04
N VAL A 39 15.14 -4.84 7.05
CA VAL A 39 15.48 -5.61 5.85
C VAL A 39 14.22 -5.86 5.00
N LEU A 40 13.11 -6.22 5.63
CA LEU A 40 11.86 -6.46 4.92
C LEU A 40 11.26 -5.18 4.34
N ALA A 41 11.29 -4.08 5.10
CA ALA A 41 10.87 -2.76 4.60
C ALA A 41 11.75 -2.30 3.43
N PHE A 42 13.06 -2.51 3.51
CA PHE A 42 13.98 -2.19 2.42
C PHE A 42 13.71 -3.04 1.18
N ALA A 43 13.55 -4.35 1.32
CA ALA A 43 13.19 -5.23 0.21
C ALA A 43 11.85 -4.84 -0.44
N GLY A 44 10.84 -4.49 0.37
CA GLY A 44 9.57 -3.96 -0.11
C GLY A 44 9.70 -2.62 -0.83
N SER A 45 10.56 -1.71 -0.34
CA SER A 45 10.81 -0.43 -1.02
C SER A 45 11.52 -0.62 -2.37
N VAL A 46 12.42 -1.58 -2.48
CA VAL A 46 13.05 -1.97 -3.76
C VAL A 46 12.00 -2.55 -4.71
N LEU A 47 11.10 -3.40 -4.22
CA LEU A 47 10.00 -3.94 -5.02
C LEU A 47 9.08 -2.83 -5.54
N LEU A 48 8.78 -1.82 -4.71
CA LEU A 48 8.03 -0.62 -5.14
C LEU A 48 8.78 0.14 -6.23
N ALA A 49 10.10 0.34 -6.08
CA ALA A 49 10.92 1.02 -7.09
C ALA A 49 10.94 0.26 -8.42
N VAL A 50 11.07 -1.07 -8.38
CA VAL A 50 11.00 -1.92 -9.59
C VAL A 50 9.61 -1.83 -10.22
N SER A 51 8.54 -1.93 -9.42
CA SER A 51 7.17 -1.83 -9.91
C SER A 51 6.83 -0.47 -10.53
N ALA A 52 7.52 0.60 -10.11
CA ALA A 52 7.43 1.92 -10.72
C ALA A 52 7.95 1.95 -12.17
N LYS A 53 8.94 1.10 -12.47
CA LYS A 53 9.53 1.00 -13.81
C LYS A 53 8.72 0.11 -14.75
N VAL A 54 7.83 -0.72 -14.21
CA VAL A 54 6.85 -1.47 -14.99
C VAL A 54 5.66 -0.54 -15.24
N GLN A 55 5.73 0.20 -16.34
CA GLN A 55 4.78 1.29 -16.62
C GLN A 55 4.39 1.37 -18.10
N ILE A 56 3.17 1.86 -18.32
CA ILE A 56 2.71 2.40 -19.60
C ILE A 56 2.85 3.91 -19.49
N PRO A 57 3.63 4.56 -20.40
CA PRO A 57 3.82 6.00 -20.33
C PRO A 57 2.52 6.73 -20.69
N PHE A 58 1.89 7.30 -19.69
CA PHE A 58 0.74 8.19 -19.81
C PHE A 58 1.14 9.58 -19.30
N TRP A 59 0.52 10.59 -19.86
CA TRP A 59 0.71 11.96 -19.39
C TRP A 59 -0.65 12.50 -18.88
N PRO A 60 -0.68 13.20 -17.73
CA PRO A 60 0.43 13.67 -16.88
C PRO A 60 0.87 12.66 -15.81
N VAL A 61 0.19 11.55 -15.63
CA VAL A 61 0.47 10.52 -14.62
C VAL A 61 0.72 9.19 -15.31
N PRO A 62 1.90 8.55 -15.16
CA PRO A 62 2.18 7.25 -15.75
C PRO A 62 1.37 6.13 -15.08
N MET A 63 0.91 5.17 -15.85
CA MET A 63 0.24 3.97 -15.35
C MET A 63 1.30 2.94 -14.96
N THR A 64 1.41 2.60 -13.69
CA THR A 64 2.46 1.71 -13.17
C THR A 64 1.87 0.49 -12.46
N MET A 65 2.70 -0.52 -12.18
CA MET A 65 2.35 -1.64 -11.29
C MET A 65 2.39 -1.27 -9.80
N GLN A 66 2.75 -0.04 -9.44
CA GLN A 66 2.94 0.38 -8.05
C GLN A 66 1.66 0.25 -7.21
N THR A 67 0.50 0.63 -7.73
CA THR A 67 -0.77 0.55 -7.00
C THR A 67 -1.02 -0.87 -6.48
N PHE A 68 -0.79 -1.88 -7.33
CA PHE A 68 -0.87 -3.29 -6.94
C PHE A 68 0.12 -3.64 -5.82
N VAL A 69 1.39 -3.27 -5.99
CA VAL A 69 2.45 -3.59 -5.02
C VAL A 69 2.24 -2.88 -3.68
N VAL A 70 1.79 -1.62 -3.69
CA VAL A 70 1.42 -0.88 -2.47
C VAL A 70 0.33 -1.61 -1.67
N LEU A 71 -0.74 -2.02 -2.34
CA LEU A 71 -1.86 -2.70 -1.70
C LEU A 71 -1.47 -4.09 -1.19
N VAL A 72 -0.69 -4.84 -1.97
CA VAL A 72 -0.19 -6.17 -1.57
C VAL A 72 0.80 -6.06 -0.40
N ILE A 73 1.72 -5.09 -0.42
CA ILE A 73 2.64 -4.85 0.71
C ILE A 73 1.85 -4.46 1.96
N GLY A 74 0.88 -3.54 1.85
CA GLY A 74 0.02 -3.18 2.97
C GLY A 74 -0.65 -4.42 3.59
N MET A 75 -1.25 -5.26 2.76
CA MET A 75 -1.94 -6.48 3.19
C MET A 75 -1.00 -7.54 3.76
N ALA A 76 0.14 -7.78 3.11
CA ALA A 76 1.08 -8.83 3.51
C ALA A 76 1.94 -8.46 4.72
N TYR A 77 2.34 -7.20 4.85
CA TYR A 77 3.21 -6.74 5.94
C TYR A 77 2.43 -6.21 7.15
N GLY A 78 1.14 -5.91 6.99
CA GLY A 78 0.31 -5.28 7.99
C GLY A 78 0.47 -3.76 8.03
N ALA A 79 -0.37 -3.09 8.82
CA ALA A 79 -0.52 -1.64 8.80
C ALA A 79 0.79 -0.87 9.04
N ARG A 80 1.48 -1.19 10.14
CA ARG A 80 2.68 -0.43 10.57
C ARG A 80 3.87 -0.66 9.63
N LEU A 81 4.18 -1.91 9.33
CA LEU A 81 5.34 -2.25 8.50
C LEU A 81 5.09 -1.90 7.02
N GLY A 82 3.87 -2.12 6.52
CA GLY A 82 3.47 -1.72 5.17
C GLY A 82 3.59 -0.21 4.96
N ALA A 83 3.04 0.59 5.87
CA ALA A 83 3.19 2.05 5.81
C ALA A 83 4.65 2.51 5.96
N ALA A 84 5.44 1.87 6.86
CA ALA A 84 6.86 2.16 6.99
C ALA A 84 7.65 1.84 5.70
N THR A 85 7.29 0.75 5.01
CA THR A 85 7.89 0.36 3.72
C THR A 85 7.60 1.41 2.64
N VAL A 86 6.35 1.85 2.52
CA VAL A 86 5.98 2.91 1.57
C VAL A 86 6.63 4.23 1.97
N GLY A 87 6.66 4.57 3.27
CA GLY A 87 7.35 5.76 3.78
C GLY A 87 8.85 5.75 3.43
N LEU A 88 9.52 4.61 3.59
CA LEU A 88 10.92 4.44 3.20
C LEU A 88 11.12 4.65 1.69
N TYR A 89 10.25 4.07 0.86
CA TYR A 89 10.25 4.29 -0.60
C TYR A 89 10.10 5.77 -0.95
N LEU A 90 9.16 6.48 -0.31
CA LEU A 90 8.95 7.91 -0.53
C LEU A 90 10.17 8.74 -0.09
N ALA A 91 10.78 8.39 1.06
CA ALA A 91 11.99 9.04 1.56
C ALA A 91 13.17 8.85 0.60
N GLN A 92 13.37 7.64 0.08
CA GLN A 92 14.38 7.35 -0.95
C GLN A 92 14.19 8.24 -2.19
N GLY A 93 12.96 8.37 -2.67
CA GLY A 93 12.64 9.25 -3.79
C GLY A 93 12.86 10.73 -3.46
N ALA A 94 12.48 11.17 -2.26
CA ALA A 94 12.62 12.55 -1.81
C ALA A 94 14.09 13.03 -1.77
N ILE A 95 15.01 12.17 -1.33
CA ILE A 95 16.46 12.46 -1.30
C ILE A 95 17.13 12.36 -2.68
N GLY A 96 16.35 12.10 -3.75
CA GLY A 96 16.86 12.14 -5.13
C GLY A 96 17.19 10.78 -5.75
N LEU A 97 16.95 9.64 -5.06
CA LEU A 97 17.11 8.33 -5.69
C LEU A 97 16.06 8.14 -6.79
N PRO A 98 16.42 7.62 -7.98
CA PRO A 98 15.52 7.50 -9.13
C PRO A 98 14.54 6.33 -8.99
N VAL A 99 13.83 6.26 -7.84
CA VAL A 99 12.91 5.19 -7.49
C VAL A 99 11.48 5.43 -8.02
N PHE A 100 11.11 6.69 -8.31
CA PHE A 100 9.80 7.00 -8.88
C PHE A 100 9.71 6.61 -10.36
N ALA A 101 8.51 6.60 -10.90
CA ALA A 101 8.25 6.15 -12.27
C ALA A 101 9.11 6.88 -13.33
N THR A 102 9.09 8.23 -13.32
CA THR A 102 9.75 9.07 -14.32
C THR A 102 10.72 10.07 -13.72
N GLY A 103 11.02 10.00 -12.41
CA GLY A 103 11.89 11.00 -11.79
C GLY A 103 12.29 10.70 -10.36
N SER A 104 12.70 11.74 -9.67
CA SER A 104 13.12 11.71 -8.27
C SER A 104 13.08 13.11 -7.65
N GLY A 105 13.31 13.16 -6.33
CA GLY A 105 13.40 14.40 -5.58
C GLY A 105 12.06 14.98 -5.16
N LEU A 106 12.11 15.98 -4.29
CA LEU A 106 10.93 16.68 -3.80
C LEU A 106 10.11 17.33 -4.92
N GLY A 107 10.79 17.82 -5.98
CA GLY A 107 10.10 18.39 -7.15
C GLY A 107 9.14 17.41 -7.82
N TYR A 108 9.50 16.12 -7.90
CA TYR A 108 8.61 15.09 -8.41
C TYR A 108 7.40 14.86 -7.46
N MET A 109 7.63 14.88 -6.15
CA MET A 109 6.58 14.64 -5.15
C MET A 109 5.54 15.76 -5.11
N VAL A 110 5.93 17.00 -5.41
CA VAL A 110 4.98 18.12 -5.52
C VAL A 110 4.39 18.30 -6.92
N GLY A 111 4.81 17.48 -7.88
CA GLY A 111 4.28 17.45 -9.24
C GLY A 111 2.93 16.71 -9.35
N PRO A 112 2.42 16.48 -10.57
CA PRO A 112 1.10 15.89 -10.83
C PRO A 112 0.81 14.56 -10.13
N THR A 113 1.84 13.76 -9.85
CA THR A 113 1.73 12.44 -9.19
C THR A 113 1.70 12.52 -7.66
N GLY A 114 1.97 13.68 -7.06
CA GLY A 114 2.16 13.84 -5.61
C GLY A 114 0.99 13.34 -4.77
N GLY A 115 -0.23 13.63 -5.18
CA GLY A 115 -1.43 13.16 -4.49
C GLY A 115 -1.57 11.64 -4.47
N TYR A 116 -1.17 10.96 -5.56
CA TYR A 116 -1.15 9.50 -5.61
C TYR A 116 -0.10 8.92 -4.67
N LEU A 117 1.08 9.55 -4.56
CA LEU A 117 2.13 9.13 -3.63
C LEU A 117 1.67 9.26 -2.18
N ALA A 118 0.97 10.34 -1.82
CA ALA A 118 0.34 10.48 -0.51
C ALA A 118 -0.73 9.39 -0.28
N GLY A 119 -1.53 9.10 -1.30
CA GLY A 119 -2.52 8.02 -1.31
C GLY A 119 -1.89 6.64 -1.09
N PHE A 120 -0.68 6.38 -1.59
CA PHE A 120 0.03 5.12 -1.34
C PHE A 120 0.27 4.87 0.14
N LEU A 121 0.71 5.90 0.87
CA LEU A 121 0.95 5.78 2.31
C LEU A 121 -0.35 5.49 3.07
N MET A 122 -1.41 6.24 2.75
CA MET A 122 -2.73 6.06 3.37
C MET A 122 -3.31 4.68 3.07
N ALA A 123 -3.25 4.24 1.81
CA ALA A 123 -3.79 2.96 1.38
C ALA A 123 -3.03 1.79 2.00
N SER A 124 -1.68 1.82 2.01
CA SER A 124 -0.89 0.73 2.60
C SER A 124 -1.20 0.53 4.10
N TYR A 125 -1.37 1.63 4.84
CA TYR A 125 -1.76 1.56 6.25
C TYR A 125 -3.17 0.99 6.42
N ALA A 126 -4.16 1.55 5.71
CA ALA A 126 -5.56 1.14 5.83
C ALA A 126 -5.78 -0.32 5.42
N ILE A 127 -5.17 -0.75 4.31
CA ILE A 127 -5.27 -2.13 3.85
C ILE A 127 -4.57 -3.10 4.81
N GLY A 128 -3.43 -2.72 5.35
CA GLY A 128 -2.75 -3.50 6.38
C GLY A 128 -3.57 -3.63 7.67
N TYR A 129 -4.32 -2.60 8.03
CA TYR A 129 -5.27 -2.66 9.15
C TYR A 129 -6.45 -3.60 8.84
N LEU A 130 -7.03 -3.54 7.64
CA LEU A 130 -8.08 -4.46 7.23
C LEU A 130 -7.59 -5.92 7.20
N ALA A 131 -6.33 -6.15 6.78
CA ALA A 131 -5.72 -7.47 6.83
C ALA A 131 -5.62 -8.00 8.27
N SER A 132 -5.27 -7.16 9.25
CA SER A 132 -5.28 -7.57 10.66
C SER A 132 -6.66 -7.93 11.20
N LEU A 133 -7.74 -7.53 10.51
CA LEU A 133 -9.11 -7.97 10.77
C LEU A 133 -9.51 -9.22 9.96
N GLY A 134 -8.54 -9.87 9.28
CA GLY A 134 -8.75 -11.09 8.50
C GLY A 134 -9.41 -10.86 7.12
N TRP A 135 -9.32 -9.63 6.58
CA TRP A 135 -9.93 -9.33 5.28
C TRP A 135 -9.14 -9.91 4.09
N ASP A 136 -7.92 -10.31 4.31
CA ASP A 136 -7.03 -10.96 3.33
C ASP A 136 -7.26 -12.48 3.17
N ARG A 137 -8.15 -13.06 4.00
CA ARG A 137 -8.43 -14.51 4.05
C ARG A 137 -9.67 -14.92 3.27
N SER A 138 -10.44 -13.98 2.77
CA SER A 138 -11.70 -14.22 2.05
C SER A 138 -11.74 -13.41 0.77
N VAL A 139 -12.11 -14.04 -0.33
CA VAL A 139 -12.23 -13.42 -1.67
C VAL A 139 -13.05 -12.13 -1.63
N ALA A 140 -14.25 -12.17 -1.01
CA ALA A 140 -15.13 -11.01 -0.95
C ALA A 140 -14.55 -9.86 -0.10
N LYS A 141 -13.95 -10.18 1.06
CA LYS A 141 -13.31 -9.17 1.92
C LYS A 141 -12.05 -8.61 1.28
N THR A 142 -11.23 -9.45 0.64
CA THR A 142 -10.06 -8.99 -0.12
C THR A 142 -10.47 -8.04 -1.24
N LEU A 143 -11.53 -8.36 -1.99
CA LEU A 143 -12.07 -7.48 -3.02
C LEU A 143 -12.47 -6.11 -2.45
N ALA A 144 -13.25 -6.11 -1.36
CA ALA A 144 -13.68 -4.87 -0.71
C ALA A 144 -12.48 -4.05 -0.19
N ALA A 145 -11.47 -4.72 0.41
CA ALA A 145 -10.24 -4.07 0.84
C ALA A 145 -9.47 -3.44 -0.35
N MET A 146 -9.27 -4.19 -1.44
CA MET A 146 -8.57 -3.68 -2.62
C MET A 146 -9.29 -2.48 -3.24
N LEU A 147 -10.62 -2.52 -3.33
CA LEU A 147 -11.42 -1.38 -3.81
C LEU A 147 -11.25 -0.17 -2.88
N ALA A 148 -11.33 -0.35 -1.57
CA ALA A 148 -11.13 0.73 -0.61
C ALA A 148 -9.72 1.33 -0.71
N GLY A 149 -8.68 0.49 -0.85
CA GLY A 149 -7.31 0.94 -1.05
C GLY A 149 -7.11 1.71 -2.34
N THR A 150 -7.71 1.23 -3.43
CA THR A 150 -7.68 1.94 -4.72
C THR A 150 -8.36 3.32 -4.61
N LEU A 151 -9.51 3.42 -3.94
CA LEU A 151 -10.16 4.70 -3.68
C LEU A 151 -9.26 5.64 -2.85
N LEU A 152 -8.57 5.12 -1.82
CA LEU A 152 -7.63 5.90 -1.01
C LEU A 152 -6.41 6.40 -1.81
N ILE A 153 -6.02 5.72 -2.87
CA ILE A 153 -4.96 6.16 -3.78
C ILE A 153 -5.49 7.23 -4.75
N PHE A 154 -6.60 6.94 -5.43
CA PHE A 154 -7.08 7.79 -6.52
C PHE A 154 -7.77 9.06 -6.03
N THR A 155 -8.43 9.06 -4.87
CA THR A 155 -9.09 10.26 -4.35
C THR A 155 -8.12 11.42 -4.13
N PRO A 156 -7.07 11.29 -3.30
CA PRO A 156 -6.09 12.36 -3.14
C PRO A 156 -5.30 12.61 -4.44
N GLY A 157 -5.07 11.56 -5.25
CA GLY A 157 -4.40 11.68 -6.55
C GLY A 157 -5.13 12.61 -7.50
N ILE A 158 -6.43 12.40 -7.70
CA ILE A 158 -7.26 13.20 -8.60
C ILE A 158 -7.48 14.61 -8.05
N LEU A 159 -7.73 14.74 -6.74
CA LEU A 159 -7.89 16.06 -6.12
C LEU A 159 -6.61 16.90 -6.26
N TRP A 160 -5.45 16.29 -6.07
CA TRP A 160 -4.17 16.95 -6.27
C TRP A 160 -3.93 17.29 -7.74
N LEU A 161 -4.13 16.35 -8.65
CA LEU A 161 -3.98 16.55 -10.09
C LEU A 161 -4.92 17.63 -10.61
N SER A 162 -6.12 17.74 -10.05
CA SER A 162 -7.10 18.74 -10.46
C SER A 162 -6.62 20.19 -10.24
N SER A 163 -5.72 20.42 -9.27
CA SER A 163 -5.12 21.75 -9.06
C SER A 163 -4.18 22.18 -10.18
N PHE A 164 -3.68 21.24 -10.99
CA PHE A 164 -2.79 21.51 -12.13
C PHE A 164 -3.53 21.65 -13.46
N ILE A 165 -4.57 20.83 -13.70
CA ILE A 165 -5.20 20.72 -15.03
C ILE A 165 -6.72 20.89 -15.02
N GLY A 166 -7.31 21.13 -13.86
CA GLY A 166 -8.77 21.20 -13.67
C GLY A 166 -9.39 19.81 -13.47
N PHE A 167 -10.55 19.78 -12.81
CA PHE A 167 -11.17 18.52 -12.32
C PHE A 167 -11.60 17.59 -13.46
N GLU A 168 -12.24 18.09 -14.50
CA GLU A 168 -12.69 17.26 -15.63
C GLU A 168 -11.51 16.56 -16.34
N LYS A 169 -10.42 17.31 -16.61
CA LYS A 169 -9.22 16.76 -17.22
C LYS A 169 -8.50 15.79 -16.28
N ALA A 170 -8.49 16.05 -14.96
CA ALA A 170 -7.93 15.16 -13.99
C ALA A 170 -8.67 13.82 -13.95
N LEU A 171 -10.00 13.80 -14.03
CA LEU A 171 -10.77 12.56 -14.17
C LEU A 171 -10.47 11.86 -15.49
N ALA A 172 -10.46 12.57 -16.60
CA ALA A 172 -10.22 12.00 -17.93
C ALA A 172 -8.82 11.40 -18.09
N ALA A 173 -7.80 12.03 -17.52
CA ALA A 173 -6.39 11.60 -17.68
C ALA A 173 -5.85 10.82 -16.48
N GLY A 174 -6.39 11.03 -15.27
CA GLY A 174 -5.88 10.46 -14.02
C GLY A 174 -6.71 9.30 -13.46
N LEU A 175 -7.94 9.05 -13.97
CA LEU A 175 -8.81 7.97 -13.51
C LEU A 175 -9.24 7.04 -14.64
N ILE A 176 -9.89 7.57 -15.68
CA ILE A 176 -10.56 6.75 -16.70
C ILE A 176 -9.61 5.73 -17.34
N PRO A 177 -8.39 6.10 -17.81
CA PRO A 177 -7.48 5.14 -18.41
C PRO A 177 -7.02 4.04 -17.46
N PHE A 178 -7.03 4.32 -16.16
CA PHE A 178 -6.55 3.39 -15.13
C PHE A 178 -7.57 2.32 -14.76
N LEU A 179 -8.87 2.56 -14.98
CA LEU A 179 -9.94 1.66 -14.53
C LEU A 179 -9.74 0.21 -14.97
N LEU A 180 -9.38 -0.01 -16.22
CA LEU A 180 -9.13 -1.36 -16.73
C LEU A 180 -7.91 -2.01 -16.07
N SER A 181 -6.80 -1.26 -15.98
CA SER A 181 -5.57 -1.73 -15.34
C SER A 181 -5.79 -2.05 -13.86
N GLU A 182 -6.46 -1.16 -13.12
CA GLU A 182 -6.74 -1.39 -11.70
C GLU A 182 -7.69 -2.56 -11.48
N SER A 183 -8.69 -2.76 -12.35
CA SER A 183 -9.57 -3.93 -12.27
C SER A 183 -8.80 -5.25 -12.40
N LEU A 184 -7.84 -5.33 -13.32
CA LEU A 184 -6.99 -6.50 -13.49
C LEU A 184 -6.06 -6.74 -12.28
N LYS A 185 -5.48 -5.67 -11.72
CA LYS A 185 -4.64 -5.74 -10.53
C LYS A 185 -5.43 -6.17 -9.30
N ILE A 186 -6.63 -5.63 -9.11
CA ILE A 186 -7.55 -6.02 -8.03
C ILE A 186 -7.89 -7.50 -8.17
N MET A 187 -8.26 -7.95 -9.37
CA MET A 187 -8.57 -9.35 -9.62
C MET A 187 -7.40 -10.27 -9.28
N LEU A 188 -6.18 -9.89 -9.68
CA LEU A 188 -4.97 -10.65 -9.36
C LEU A 188 -4.75 -10.73 -7.84
N ALA A 189 -4.89 -9.62 -7.10
CA ALA A 189 -4.75 -9.60 -5.65
C ALA A 189 -5.81 -10.48 -4.96
N VAL A 190 -7.06 -10.40 -5.42
CA VAL A 190 -8.20 -11.18 -4.88
C VAL A 190 -8.01 -12.68 -5.08
N LEU A 191 -7.35 -13.09 -6.15
CA LEU A 191 -7.03 -14.50 -6.39
C LEU A 191 -5.83 -14.94 -5.54
N VAL A 192 -4.79 -14.12 -5.46
CA VAL A 192 -3.50 -14.50 -4.85
C VAL A 192 -3.56 -14.50 -3.32
N MET A 193 -4.14 -13.47 -2.70
CA MET A 193 -4.06 -13.31 -1.23
C MET A 193 -4.74 -14.44 -0.44
N PRO A 194 -5.98 -14.86 -0.73
CA PRO A 194 -6.59 -15.99 -0.05
C PRO A 194 -5.90 -17.32 -0.34
N LEU A 195 -5.30 -17.48 -1.54
CA LEU A 195 -4.55 -18.69 -1.88
C LEU A 195 -3.26 -18.81 -1.06
N ILE A 196 -2.56 -17.69 -0.79
CA ILE A 196 -1.40 -17.68 0.11
C ILE A 196 -1.82 -18.19 1.50
N TRP A 197 -2.91 -17.66 2.05
CA TRP A 197 -3.41 -18.09 3.36
C TRP A 197 -3.79 -19.57 3.39
N LYS A 198 -4.45 -20.06 2.34
CA LYS A 198 -4.79 -21.49 2.23
C LYS A 198 -3.53 -22.36 2.28
N ARG A 199 -2.46 -21.95 1.60
CA ARG A 199 -1.17 -22.68 1.61
C ARG A 199 -0.40 -22.60 2.92
N LEU A 200 -0.60 -21.53 3.70
CA LEU A 200 0.04 -21.37 5.01
C LEU A 200 -0.72 -22.11 6.13
N SER A 201 -1.97 -22.48 5.89
CA SER A 201 -2.81 -23.22 6.87
C SER A 201 -2.83 -24.74 6.63
N ASP A 202 -2.36 -25.20 5.46
CA ASP A 202 -2.13 -26.61 5.13
C ASP A 202 -0.74 -27.06 5.62
#